data_5e02829d040c6931e6c2944735be883f
#
_entry.id   5e02829d040c6931e6c2944735be883f
#
_cell.length_a   1.000
_cell.length_b   1.000
_cell.length_c   1.000
_cell.angle_alpha   90.00
_cell.angle_beta   90.00
_cell.angle_gamma   90.00
#
_symmetry.space_group_name_H-M   'P 1'
#
loop_
_entity.id
_entity.type
_entity.pdbx_description
1 polymer ?
#
loop_
_entity_poly.entity_id
_entity_poly.type
_entity_poly.pdbx_seq_one_letter_code
_entity_poly.pdbx_strand_id
1 'polypeptide(L)'
;AEDPEDIIVRTVRLLARLTRQAAVIEFPNLAALGVRRVELVDLGANRVLVLVISSKGHVAERQIDVASDHGGLSQPFAASTYDASALREVSALLTLACADQRLDQIKERLAEAVDEGPARLRPLVAQGADAVEDILRPIAGNKIVAAGVSNLARSDAGFQDVSQVLEALEEQAPIAEVLSGLRADPLQVSIGTENENEQLCEASVVAAKYGTGSTVPVHVGVVGPTRMDYPASLRAVKAVASSLSKLMLSDLGSEKEEVE
;
A
#
# COMPACT_ATOMS: atom_id res chain seq x y z
N ALA A 1 -5.99 10.74 18.06
CA ALA A 1 -4.83 10.77 17.16
C ALA A 1 -5.35 11.05 15.76
N GLU A 2 -4.73 11.94 14.99
CA GLU A 2 -5.07 12.14 13.57
C GLU A 2 -4.61 10.89 12.80
N ASP A 3 -5.42 10.47 11.82
CA ASP A 3 -5.08 9.33 10.96
C ASP A 3 -3.81 9.67 10.15
N PRO A 4 -2.77 8.83 10.17
CA PRO A 4 -1.57 9.05 9.35
C PRO A 4 -1.85 9.23 7.86
N GLU A 5 -2.88 8.57 7.32
CA GLU A 5 -3.30 8.75 5.92
C GLU A 5 -3.78 10.18 5.66
N ASP A 6 -4.54 10.78 6.58
CA ASP A 6 -5.02 12.15 6.45
C ASP A 6 -3.87 13.16 6.44
N ILE A 7 -2.86 12.96 7.27
CA ILE A 7 -1.66 13.81 7.31
C ILE A 7 -0.93 13.75 5.97
N ILE A 8 -0.75 12.55 5.44
CA ILE A 8 -0.08 12.33 4.14
C ILE A 8 -0.87 13.01 3.02
N VAL A 9 -2.18 12.82 2.95
CA VAL A 9 -3.03 13.46 1.93
C VAL A 9 -2.99 14.98 2.00
N ARG A 10 -3.01 15.55 3.21
CA ARG A 10 -2.86 17.02 3.42
C ARG A 10 -1.49 17.51 2.95
N THR A 11 -0.45 16.75 3.23
CA THR A 11 0.93 17.08 2.84
C THR A 11 1.10 17.07 1.31
N VAL A 12 0.53 16.09 0.62
CA VAL A 12 0.55 16.04 -0.85
C VAL A 12 -0.22 17.21 -1.47
N ARG A 13 -1.38 17.56 -0.90
CA ARG A 13 -2.13 18.76 -1.34
C ARG A 13 -1.33 20.06 -1.14
N LEU A 14 -0.58 20.16 -0.04
CA LEU A 14 0.31 21.29 0.20
C LEU A 14 1.43 21.35 -0.85
N LEU A 15 2.06 20.20 -1.15
CA LEU A 15 3.10 20.11 -2.18
C LEU A 15 2.58 20.57 -3.54
N ALA A 16 1.39 20.11 -3.96
CA ALA A 16 0.76 20.52 -5.21
C ALA A 16 0.51 22.04 -5.28
N ARG A 17 0.11 22.66 -4.15
CA ARG A 17 -0.10 24.11 -4.08
C ARG A 17 1.21 24.89 -4.15
N LEU A 18 2.25 24.43 -3.48
CA LEU A 18 3.56 25.11 -3.44
C LEU A 18 4.25 25.06 -4.80
N THR A 19 4.14 23.95 -5.51
CA THR A 19 4.81 23.75 -6.80
C THR A 19 3.96 24.16 -8.00
N ARG A 20 2.65 24.31 -7.82
CA ARG A 20 1.66 24.47 -8.91
C ARG A 20 1.68 23.33 -9.92
N GLN A 21 2.06 22.14 -9.48
CA GLN A 21 2.13 20.90 -10.24
C GLN A 21 1.13 19.89 -9.69
N ALA A 22 0.96 18.75 -10.36
CA ALA A 22 0.34 17.60 -9.75
C ALA A 22 1.35 16.97 -8.79
N ALA A 23 0.95 16.75 -7.54
CA ALA A 23 1.77 16.05 -6.56
C ALA A 23 1.31 14.60 -6.45
N VAL A 24 2.24 13.68 -6.34
CA VAL A 24 2.00 12.24 -6.22
C VAL A 24 2.75 11.69 -5.02
N ILE A 25 2.15 10.72 -4.36
CA ILE A 25 2.78 9.98 -3.28
C ILE A 25 2.45 8.50 -3.40
N GLU A 26 3.46 7.66 -3.23
CA GLU A 26 3.29 6.23 -3.05
C GLU A 26 3.06 5.93 -1.59
N PHE A 27 2.02 5.15 -1.28
CA PHE A 27 1.85 4.58 0.05
C PHE A 27 2.60 3.25 0.14
N PRO A 28 3.30 2.99 1.25
CA PRO A 28 3.94 1.71 1.42
C PRO A 28 2.89 0.61 1.42
N ASN A 29 3.13 -0.43 0.64
CA ASN A 29 2.29 -1.61 0.65
C ASN A 29 2.37 -2.27 2.05
N LEU A 30 1.24 -2.78 2.55
CA LEU A 30 1.16 -3.50 3.82
C LEU A 30 2.19 -4.64 3.90
N ALA A 31 2.38 -5.34 2.78
CA ALA A 31 3.37 -6.39 2.61
C ALA A 31 4.83 -5.95 2.88
N ALA A 32 5.15 -4.68 2.59
CA ALA A 32 6.47 -4.11 2.86
C ALA A 32 6.69 -3.75 4.34
N LEU A 33 5.60 -3.69 5.12
CA LEU A 33 5.64 -3.32 6.55
C LEU A 33 5.88 -4.52 7.48
N GLY A 34 5.93 -5.74 6.92
CA GLY A 34 5.97 -6.98 7.70
C GLY A 34 4.62 -7.28 8.37
N VAL A 35 4.31 -8.55 8.49
CA VAL A 35 3.08 -9.00 9.18
C VAL A 35 3.42 -9.25 10.64
N ARG A 36 2.68 -8.61 11.54
CA ARG A 36 2.76 -8.87 12.98
C ARG A 36 1.77 -9.93 13.42
N ARG A 37 0.55 -9.89 12.86
CA ARG A 37 -0.54 -10.76 13.27
C ARG A 37 -1.60 -10.93 12.20
N VAL A 38 -2.18 -12.12 12.15
CA VAL A 38 -3.37 -12.43 11.37
C VAL A 38 -4.49 -12.84 12.33
N GLU A 39 -5.66 -12.23 12.18
CA GLU A 39 -6.85 -12.54 12.99
C GLU A 39 -8.01 -12.93 12.11
N LEU A 40 -8.74 -13.95 12.52
CA LEU A 40 -10.01 -14.35 11.93
C LEU A 40 -11.15 -14.03 12.88
N VAL A 41 -12.12 -13.24 12.41
CA VAL A 41 -13.28 -12.81 13.19
C VAL A 41 -14.56 -13.33 12.55
N ASP A 42 -15.38 -14.03 13.33
CA ASP A 42 -16.69 -14.49 12.88
C ASP A 42 -17.66 -13.31 12.70
N LEU A 43 -18.22 -13.16 11.51
CA LEU A 43 -19.25 -12.19 11.18
C LEU A 43 -20.67 -12.82 11.18
N GLY A 44 -20.77 -14.11 11.48
CA GLY A 44 -22.01 -14.89 11.36
C GLY A 44 -22.35 -15.24 9.91
N ALA A 45 -23.32 -16.12 9.74
CA ALA A 45 -23.80 -16.59 8.43
C ALA A 45 -22.66 -17.12 7.52
N ASN A 46 -21.74 -17.90 8.08
CA ASN A 46 -20.57 -18.46 7.40
C ASN A 46 -19.62 -17.42 6.78
N ARG A 47 -19.61 -16.20 7.28
CA ARG A 47 -18.69 -15.15 6.87
C ARG A 47 -17.63 -14.93 7.93
N VAL A 48 -16.38 -14.91 7.50
CA VAL A 48 -15.24 -14.66 8.37
C VAL A 48 -14.48 -13.46 7.82
N LEU A 49 -14.14 -12.53 8.70
CA LEU A 49 -13.27 -11.42 8.39
C LEU A 49 -11.82 -11.82 8.70
N VAL A 50 -10.96 -11.79 7.71
CA VAL A 50 -9.52 -11.96 7.86
C VAL A 50 -8.88 -10.59 8.00
N LEU A 51 -8.21 -10.36 9.12
CA LEU A 51 -7.47 -9.13 9.42
C LEU A 51 -5.99 -9.42 9.37
N VAL A 52 -5.24 -8.63 8.62
CA VAL A 52 -3.77 -8.66 8.64
C VAL A 52 -3.28 -7.36 9.29
N ILE A 53 -2.57 -7.51 10.40
CA ILE A 53 -2.02 -6.40 11.17
C ILE A 53 -0.52 -6.35 10.90
N SER A 54 -0.05 -5.23 10.36
CA SER A 54 1.38 -5.02 10.12
C SER A 54 2.15 -4.74 11.40
N SER A 55 3.48 -4.87 11.34
CA SER A 55 4.39 -4.50 12.44
C SER A 55 4.32 -3.01 12.82
N LYS A 56 3.76 -2.18 11.96
CA LYS A 56 3.56 -0.74 12.17
C LYS A 56 2.11 -0.37 12.54
N GLY A 57 1.26 -1.35 12.88
CA GLY A 57 -0.12 -1.11 13.31
C GLY A 57 -1.13 -0.88 12.18
N HIS A 58 -0.73 -0.89 10.91
CA HIS A 58 -1.68 -0.83 9.80
C HIS A 58 -2.50 -2.12 9.74
N VAL A 59 -3.80 -1.98 9.53
CA VAL A 59 -4.74 -3.10 9.43
C VAL A 59 -5.31 -3.14 8.01
N ALA A 60 -5.22 -4.31 7.38
CA ALA A 60 -5.98 -4.59 6.17
C ALA A 60 -6.91 -5.76 6.43
N GLU A 61 -8.05 -5.74 5.74
CA GLU A 61 -9.11 -6.70 5.98
C GLU A 61 -9.65 -7.28 4.67
N ARG A 62 -10.13 -8.53 4.76
CA ARG A 62 -10.84 -9.20 3.68
C ARG A 62 -11.90 -10.13 4.25
N GLN A 63 -13.11 -10.03 3.73
CA GLN A 63 -14.17 -10.98 4.05
C GLN A 63 -14.05 -12.21 3.16
N ILE A 64 -14.19 -13.39 3.78
CA ILE A 64 -14.30 -14.67 3.09
C ILE A 64 -15.61 -15.35 3.46
N ASP A 65 -16.20 -16.07 2.49
CA ASP A 65 -17.36 -16.92 2.71
C ASP A 65 -16.87 -18.35 2.94
N VAL A 66 -17.04 -18.83 4.15
CA VAL A 66 -16.60 -20.17 4.52
C VAL A 66 -17.71 -21.14 4.15
N ALA A 67 -17.58 -21.79 2.98
CA ALA A 67 -18.55 -22.76 2.52
C ALA A 67 -18.66 -23.94 3.52
N SER A 68 -19.86 -24.19 4.01
CA SER A 68 -20.17 -25.44 4.67
C SER A 68 -20.18 -26.56 3.62
N ASP A 69 -19.28 -27.52 3.74
CA ASP A 69 -19.18 -28.70 2.88
C ASP A 69 -20.36 -29.69 3.10
N HIS A 70 -21.48 -29.20 3.56
CA HIS A 70 -22.70 -29.97 3.78
C HIS A 70 -23.72 -29.60 2.71
N GLY A 71 -23.73 -30.38 1.65
CA GLY A 71 -24.67 -30.26 0.56
C GLY A 71 -26.11 -30.01 0.99
N GLY A 72 -26.66 -28.91 0.53
CA GLY A 72 -28.11 -28.69 0.46
C GLY A 72 -28.72 -27.85 1.57
N LEU A 73 -29.31 -26.74 1.13
CA LEU A 73 -30.23 -25.83 1.80
C LEU A 73 -29.57 -24.74 2.65
N SER A 74 -29.43 -23.57 2.04
CA SER A 74 -29.15 -22.30 2.70
C SER A 74 -30.20 -22.00 3.76
N GLN A 75 -29.87 -22.21 5.03
CA GLN A 75 -30.67 -21.71 6.13
C GLN A 75 -30.11 -20.32 6.52
N PRO A 76 -30.94 -19.27 6.54
CA PRO A 76 -30.47 -17.90 6.78
C PRO A 76 -30.01 -17.59 8.21
N PHE A 77 -30.01 -18.59 9.11
CA PHE A 77 -29.54 -18.49 10.50
C PHE A 77 -28.72 -19.70 10.94
N ALA A 78 -27.97 -20.34 10.02
CA ALA A 78 -27.05 -21.39 10.43
C ALA A 78 -25.94 -20.81 11.32
N ALA A 79 -25.70 -21.46 12.46
CA ALA A 79 -24.53 -21.19 13.30
C ALA A 79 -23.27 -21.30 12.46
N SER A 80 -22.27 -20.46 12.75
CA SER A 80 -20.95 -20.52 12.07
C SER A 80 -20.44 -21.97 12.03
N THR A 81 -19.95 -22.38 10.87
CA THR A 81 -19.40 -23.74 10.67
C THR A 81 -18.20 -24.00 11.59
N TYR A 82 -17.52 -22.95 12.00
CA TYR A 82 -16.36 -23.01 12.89
C TYR A 82 -16.63 -22.24 14.19
N ASP A 83 -16.25 -22.85 15.31
CA ASP A 83 -16.34 -22.21 16.61
C ASP A 83 -15.19 -21.20 16.83
N ALA A 84 -15.31 -20.37 17.86
CA ALA A 84 -14.29 -19.39 18.20
C ALA A 84 -12.92 -20.01 18.53
N SER A 85 -12.86 -21.30 18.88
CA SER A 85 -11.61 -22.02 19.11
C SER A 85 -10.92 -22.33 17.79
N ALA A 86 -11.68 -22.80 16.81
CA ALA A 86 -11.17 -23.07 15.45
C ALA A 86 -10.60 -21.80 14.79
N LEU A 87 -11.31 -20.69 14.89
CA LEU A 87 -10.84 -19.41 14.34
C LEU A 87 -9.54 -18.94 15.00
N ARG A 88 -9.43 -19.06 16.33
CA ARG A 88 -8.19 -18.72 17.05
C ARG A 88 -7.03 -19.63 16.67
N GLU A 89 -7.29 -20.94 16.49
CA GLU A 89 -6.26 -21.90 16.09
C GLU A 89 -5.73 -21.57 14.69
N VAL A 90 -6.61 -21.25 13.73
CA VAL A 90 -6.21 -20.84 12.38
C VAL A 90 -5.53 -19.47 12.39
N SER A 91 -6.01 -18.50 13.17
CA SER A 91 -5.34 -17.19 13.35
C SER A 91 -3.90 -17.36 13.83
N ALA A 92 -3.67 -18.27 14.79
CA ALA A 92 -2.33 -18.54 15.30
C ALA A 92 -1.43 -19.19 14.24
N LEU A 93 -1.95 -20.16 13.47
CA LEU A 93 -1.20 -20.81 12.39
C LEU A 93 -0.80 -19.80 11.29
N LEU A 94 -1.74 -19.00 10.81
CA LEU A 94 -1.47 -18.01 9.78
C LEU A 94 -0.55 -16.89 10.30
N THR A 95 -0.68 -16.50 11.55
CA THR A 95 0.25 -15.54 12.19
C THR A 95 1.67 -16.11 12.18
N LEU A 96 1.85 -17.37 12.60
CA LEU A 96 3.17 -18.02 12.65
C LEU A 96 3.80 -18.13 11.24
N ALA A 97 2.99 -18.41 10.22
CA ALA A 97 3.43 -18.48 8.84
C ALA A 97 3.90 -17.12 8.28
N CYS A 98 3.31 -16.01 8.74
CA CYS A 98 3.55 -14.68 8.19
C CYS A 98 4.48 -13.82 9.04
N ALA A 99 4.50 -14.00 10.38
CA ALA A 99 5.24 -13.13 11.29
C ALA A 99 6.74 -13.18 11.04
N ASP A 100 7.36 -12.00 10.99
CA ASP A 100 8.80 -11.82 10.79
C ASP A 100 9.37 -12.45 9.50
N GLN A 101 8.50 -12.81 8.55
CA GLN A 101 8.90 -13.38 7.27
C GLN A 101 9.02 -12.30 6.18
N ARG A 102 9.89 -12.57 5.21
CA ARG A 102 9.95 -11.79 3.97
C ARG A 102 8.78 -12.19 3.07
N LEU A 103 8.31 -11.24 2.28
CA LEU A 103 7.15 -11.42 1.42
C LEU A 103 7.26 -12.62 0.46
N ASP A 104 8.47 -12.83 -0.09
CA ASP A 104 8.78 -13.94 -0.97
C ASP A 104 8.68 -15.31 -0.27
N GLN A 105 8.86 -15.37 1.03
CA GLN A 105 8.77 -16.58 1.85
C GLN A 105 7.37 -16.84 2.41
N ILE A 106 6.56 -15.79 2.58
CA ILE A 106 5.21 -15.93 3.17
C ILE A 106 4.36 -16.90 2.35
N LYS A 107 4.42 -16.84 1.03
CA LYS A 107 3.63 -17.74 0.17
C LYS A 107 3.95 -19.23 0.40
N GLU A 108 5.23 -19.56 0.50
CA GLU A 108 5.68 -20.92 0.77
C GLU A 108 5.26 -21.38 2.17
N ARG A 109 5.41 -20.50 3.16
CA ARG A 109 5.00 -20.74 4.55
C ARG A 109 3.50 -20.90 4.73
N LEU A 110 2.70 -20.15 3.98
CA LEU A 110 1.24 -20.32 3.99
C LEU A 110 0.83 -21.66 3.37
N ALA A 111 1.47 -22.09 2.30
CA ALA A 111 1.25 -23.42 1.72
C ALA A 111 1.63 -24.54 2.70
N GLU A 112 2.78 -24.44 3.38
CA GLU A 112 3.17 -25.36 4.46
C GLU A 112 2.12 -25.40 5.59
N ALA A 113 1.61 -24.23 6.02
CA ALA A 113 0.58 -24.17 7.05
C ALA A 113 -0.74 -24.85 6.64
N VAL A 114 -1.09 -24.83 5.35
CA VAL A 114 -2.25 -25.55 4.81
C VAL A 114 -2.00 -27.07 4.85
N ASP A 115 -0.81 -27.52 4.45
CA ASP A 115 -0.49 -28.93 4.35
C ASP A 115 -0.30 -29.59 5.73
N GLU A 116 0.38 -28.91 6.65
CA GLU A 116 0.71 -29.40 7.99
C GLU A 116 -0.40 -29.13 9.02
N GLY A 117 -1.34 -28.25 8.69
CA GLY A 117 -2.44 -27.88 9.57
C GLY A 117 -3.41 -29.03 9.88
N PRO A 118 -4.20 -28.91 10.97
CA PRO A 118 -5.15 -29.94 11.36
C PRO A 118 -6.14 -30.26 10.23
N ALA A 119 -6.30 -31.54 9.90
CA ALA A 119 -7.14 -31.96 8.74
C ALA A 119 -8.56 -31.39 8.79
N ARG A 120 -9.14 -31.26 10.01
CA ARG A 120 -10.49 -30.67 10.23
C ARG A 120 -10.58 -29.19 9.90
N LEU A 121 -9.45 -28.45 9.99
CA LEU A 121 -9.40 -27.01 9.77
C LEU A 121 -8.75 -26.65 8.42
N ARG A 122 -8.25 -27.62 7.69
CA ARG A 122 -7.55 -27.40 6.42
C ARG A 122 -8.33 -26.52 5.43
N PRO A 123 -9.66 -26.68 5.22
CA PRO A 123 -10.41 -25.79 4.35
C PRO A 123 -10.39 -24.33 4.81
N LEU A 124 -10.49 -24.08 6.13
CA LEU A 124 -10.45 -22.75 6.69
C LEU A 124 -9.04 -22.15 6.65
N VAL A 125 -7.99 -22.97 6.89
CA VAL A 125 -6.59 -22.53 6.75
C VAL A 125 -6.31 -22.14 5.30
N ALA A 126 -6.76 -22.94 4.32
CA ALA A 126 -6.56 -22.65 2.90
C ALA A 126 -7.25 -21.33 2.50
N GLN A 127 -8.52 -21.15 2.83
CA GLN A 127 -9.25 -19.91 2.53
C GLN A 127 -8.66 -18.70 3.24
N GLY A 128 -8.21 -18.88 4.49
CA GLY A 128 -7.52 -17.83 5.24
C GLY A 128 -6.16 -17.48 4.61
N ALA A 129 -5.39 -18.47 4.17
CA ALA A 129 -4.13 -18.29 3.47
C ALA A 129 -4.31 -17.54 2.15
N ASP A 130 -5.30 -17.94 1.34
CA ASP A 130 -5.65 -17.24 0.09
C ASP A 130 -6.04 -15.77 0.36
N ALA A 131 -6.82 -15.51 1.40
CA ALA A 131 -7.20 -14.16 1.78
C ALA A 131 -5.98 -13.34 2.23
N VAL A 132 -5.06 -13.92 3.00
CA VAL A 132 -3.80 -13.28 3.39
C VAL A 132 -2.92 -13.02 2.17
N GLU A 133 -2.76 -13.98 1.25
CA GLU A 133 -2.03 -13.76 0.00
C GLU A 133 -2.63 -12.62 -0.82
N ASP A 134 -3.95 -12.55 -0.91
CA ASP A 134 -4.64 -11.48 -1.63
C ASP A 134 -4.46 -10.11 -0.96
N ILE A 135 -4.46 -10.05 0.37
CA ILE A 135 -4.19 -8.82 1.13
C ILE A 135 -2.72 -8.40 0.94
N LEU A 136 -1.80 -9.37 0.95
CA LEU A 136 -0.36 -9.13 0.81
C LEU A 136 0.10 -9.08 -0.64
N ARG A 137 -0.73 -9.55 -1.58
CA ARG A 137 -0.39 -9.45 -3.00
C ARG A 137 -0.06 -8.00 -3.29
N PRO A 138 1.12 -7.69 -3.84
CA PRO A 138 1.35 -6.35 -4.32
C PRO A 138 0.22 -6.09 -5.31
N ILE A 139 -0.71 -5.21 -4.97
CA ILE A 139 -1.42 -4.44 -5.98
C ILE A 139 -0.28 -3.92 -6.83
N ALA A 140 -0.21 -4.30 -8.08
CA ALA A 140 0.88 -3.97 -8.97
C ALA A 140 1.19 -2.47 -8.84
N GLY A 141 2.26 -2.15 -8.10
CA GLY A 141 2.56 -0.80 -7.65
C GLY A 141 2.01 -0.47 -6.23
N ASN A 142 2.75 0.33 -5.51
CA ASN A 142 2.28 0.99 -4.30
C ASN A 142 1.02 1.82 -4.64
N LYS A 143 0.04 1.90 -3.74
CA LYS A 143 -1.11 2.79 -3.91
C LYS A 143 -0.59 4.21 -4.12
N ILE A 144 -0.90 4.81 -5.26
CA ILE A 144 -0.52 6.18 -5.56
C ILE A 144 -1.72 7.09 -5.29
N VAL A 145 -1.47 8.16 -4.56
CA VAL A 145 -2.44 9.24 -4.39
C VAL A 145 -1.91 10.48 -5.08
N ALA A 146 -2.72 11.05 -5.96
CA ALA A 146 -2.42 12.30 -6.66
C ALA A 146 -3.26 13.46 -6.10
N ALA A 147 -2.67 14.65 -6.06
CA ALA A 147 -3.36 15.89 -5.71
C ALA A 147 -2.95 17.01 -6.65
N GLY A 148 -3.85 17.96 -6.86
CA GLY A 148 -3.56 19.13 -7.71
C GLY A 148 -3.47 18.80 -9.20
N VAL A 149 -4.07 17.71 -9.67
CA VAL A 149 -4.14 17.31 -11.10
C VAL A 149 -4.69 18.46 -11.96
N SER A 150 -5.64 19.24 -11.45
CA SER A 150 -6.17 20.43 -12.10
C SER A 150 -5.13 21.52 -12.43
N ASN A 151 -3.96 21.51 -11.77
CA ASN A 151 -2.88 22.43 -12.09
C ASN A 151 -2.29 22.16 -13.49
N LEU A 152 -2.30 20.90 -13.93
CA LEU A 152 -1.78 20.49 -15.25
C LEU A 152 -2.71 20.92 -16.39
N ALA A 153 -4.01 20.98 -16.12
CA ALA A 153 -5.02 21.36 -17.12
C ALA A 153 -5.13 22.89 -17.34
N ARG A 154 -4.30 23.71 -16.66
CA ARG A 154 -4.31 25.16 -16.85
C ARG A 154 -3.65 25.52 -18.18
N SER A 155 -4.20 26.50 -18.86
CA SER A 155 -3.71 26.95 -20.18
C SER A 155 -2.27 27.48 -20.19
N ASP A 156 -1.75 27.85 -19.01
CA ASP A 156 -0.38 28.34 -18.78
C ASP A 156 0.60 27.24 -18.33
N ALA A 157 0.14 25.99 -18.24
CA ALA A 157 0.96 24.88 -17.74
C ALA A 157 2.09 24.47 -18.68
N GLY A 158 1.96 24.69 -19.99
CA GLY A 158 3.04 24.48 -20.97
C GLY A 158 3.09 23.10 -21.61
N PHE A 159 2.02 22.30 -21.50
CA PHE A 159 1.82 21.06 -22.27
C PHE A 159 1.30 21.36 -23.68
N GLN A 160 1.67 20.52 -24.67
CA GLN A 160 1.02 20.52 -25.99
C GLN A 160 -0.29 19.72 -25.91
N ASP A 161 -0.24 18.53 -25.31
CA ASP A 161 -1.41 17.71 -24.97
C ASP A 161 -1.28 17.15 -23.56
N VAL A 162 -2.09 17.66 -22.64
CA VAL A 162 -2.11 17.20 -21.26
C VAL A 162 -2.90 15.90 -21.07
N SER A 163 -3.67 15.48 -22.07
CA SER A 163 -4.62 14.35 -21.93
C SER A 163 -3.91 13.06 -21.56
N GLN A 164 -2.78 12.75 -22.18
CA GLN A 164 -2.00 11.54 -21.89
C GLN A 164 -1.43 11.55 -20.46
N VAL A 165 -1.00 12.71 -19.99
CA VAL A 165 -0.49 12.85 -18.60
C VAL A 165 -1.61 12.70 -17.58
N LEU A 166 -2.82 13.19 -17.89
CA LEU A 166 -3.99 13.01 -17.02
C LEU A 166 -4.41 11.55 -16.96
N GLU A 167 -4.42 10.86 -18.10
CA GLU A 167 -4.71 9.43 -18.20
C GLU A 167 -3.69 8.61 -17.39
N ALA A 168 -2.39 8.89 -17.52
CA ALA A 168 -1.34 8.26 -16.74
C ALA A 168 -1.51 8.43 -15.21
N LEU A 169 -2.02 9.59 -14.78
CA LEU A 169 -2.32 9.87 -13.38
C LEU A 169 -3.57 9.15 -12.88
N GLU A 170 -4.56 8.93 -13.75
CA GLU A 170 -5.77 8.16 -13.42
C GLU A 170 -5.48 6.66 -13.37
N GLU A 171 -4.74 6.13 -14.32
CA GLU A 171 -4.34 4.73 -14.37
C GLU A 171 -3.35 4.33 -13.27
N GLN A 172 -2.57 5.28 -12.76
CA GLN A 172 -1.52 5.13 -11.73
C GLN A 172 -0.33 4.24 -12.14
N ALA A 173 -0.54 3.23 -12.98
CA ALA A 173 0.51 2.29 -13.39
C ALA A 173 1.70 2.97 -14.09
N PRO A 174 1.52 3.91 -15.04
CA PRO A 174 2.63 4.62 -15.67
C PRO A 174 3.46 5.45 -14.67
N ILE A 175 2.80 6.06 -13.69
CA ILE A 175 3.46 6.82 -12.64
C ILE A 175 4.27 5.88 -11.73
N ALA A 176 3.69 4.73 -11.34
CA ALA A 176 4.38 3.72 -10.54
C ALA A 176 5.64 3.20 -11.24
N GLU A 177 5.57 2.97 -12.55
CA GLU A 177 6.69 2.54 -13.37
C GLU A 177 7.83 3.55 -13.34
N VAL A 178 7.55 4.82 -13.61
CA VAL A 178 8.56 5.90 -13.55
C VAL A 178 9.14 6.03 -12.15
N LEU A 179 8.31 6.07 -11.09
CA LEU A 179 8.78 6.15 -9.71
C LEU A 179 9.64 4.93 -9.33
N SER A 180 9.29 3.74 -9.81
CA SER A 180 10.08 2.53 -9.57
C SER A 180 11.43 2.53 -10.31
N GLY A 181 11.52 3.19 -11.44
CA GLY A 181 12.77 3.43 -12.18
C GLY A 181 13.75 4.36 -11.43
N LEU A 182 13.22 5.26 -10.61
CA LEU A 182 14.00 6.26 -9.84
C LEU A 182 14.64 5.66 -8.55
N ARG A 183 15.18 4.43 -8.61
CA ARG A 183 15.60 3.69 -7.40
C ARG A 183 16.95 4.06 -6.83
N ALA A 184 17.85 4.65 -7.62
CA ALA A 184 19.24 4.80 -7.24
C ALA A 184 19.51 5.94 -6.24
N ASP A 185 18.93 7.11 -6.45
CA ASP A 185 19.21 8.31 -5.68
C ASP A 185 18.05 8.75 -4.77
N PRO A 186 18.33 9.43 -3.64
CA PRO A 186 17.32 9.90 -2.73
C PRO A 186 16.41 11.01 -3.30
N LEU A 187 16.84 11.70 -4.34
CA LEU A 187 16.10 12.74 -5.05
C LEU A 187 16.46 12.69 -6.52
N GLN A 188 15.50 12.50 -7.39
CA GLN A 188 15.70 12.33 -8.83
C GLN A 188 14.75 13.18 -9.66
N VAL A 189 15.15 13.42 -10.89
CA VAL A 189 14.37 14.12 -11.93
C VAL A 189 14.41 13.27 -13.19
N SER A 190 13.25 13.09 -13.82
CA SER A 190 13.13 12.49 -15.14
C SER A 190 12.35 13.46 -16.04
N ILE A 191 12.88 13.77 -17.22
CA ILE A 191 12.38 14.85 -18.09
C ILE A 191 11.97 14.30 -19.45
N GLY A 192 10.70 14.46 -19.80
CA GLY A 192 10.22 14.12 -21.14
C GLY A 192 10.45 12.65 -21.48
N THR A 193 11.18 12.39 -22.54
CA THR A 193 11.46 11.04 -23.03
C THR A 193 12.36 10.20 -22.08
N GLU A 194 12.95 10.79 -21.05
CA GLU A 194 13.68 10.05 -20.02
C GLU A 194 12.73 9.21 -19.14
N ASN A 195 11.44 9.47 -19.17
CA ASN A 195 10.44 8.73 -18.39
C ASN A 195 10.23 7.28 -18.87
N GLU A 196 10.76 6.89 -20.03
CA GLU A 196 10.60 5.55 -20.63
C GLU A 196 9.12 5.11 -20.83
N ASN A 197 8.17 6.03 -20.63
CA ASN A 197 6.74 5.80 -20.76
C ASN A 197 6.13 6.84 -21.72
N GLU A 198 5.44 6.39 -22.77
CA GLU A 198 4.92 7.23 -23.83
C GLU A 198 3.91 8.28 -23.34
N GLN A 199 3.09 7.94 -22.35
CA GLN A 199 2.08 8.87 -21.79
C GLN A 199 2.72 10.02 -20.99
N LEU A 200 3.99 9.87 -20.58
CA LEU A 200 4.73 10.86 -19.79
C LEU A 200 5.85 11.56 -20.58
N CYS A 201 5.92 11.35 -21.89
CA CYS A 201 6.97 11.96 -22.72
C CYS A 201 6.90 13.50 -22.79
N GLU A 202 5.76 14.12 -22.48
CA GLU A 202 5.63 15.57 -22.36
C GLU A 202 5.71 16.08 -20.92
N ALA A 203 5.82 15.16 -19.95
CA ALA A 203 5.89 15.49 -18.54
C ALA A 203 7.31 15.39 -17.97
N SER A 204 7.54 16.05 -16.87
CA SER A 204 8.70 15.83 -16.02
C SER A 204 8.24 15.38 -14.63
N VAL A 205 8.97 14.42 -14.07
CA VAL A 205 8.74 13.88 -12.74
C VAL A 205 9.93 14.26 -11.86
N VAL A 206 9.65 14.90 -10.73
CA VAL A 206 10.63 15.14 -9.65
C VAL A 206 10.18 14.35 -8.45
N ALA A 207 10.96 13.40 -7.99
CA ALA A 207 10.58 12.55 -6.88
C ALA A 207 11.72 12.35 -5.88
N ALA A 208 11.35 12.17 -4.63
CA ALA A 208 12.25 11.82 -3.54
C ALA A 208 11.75 10.61 -2.78
N LYS A 209 12.67 9.79 -2.29
CA LYS A 209 12.38 8.72 -1.36
C LYS A 209 12.00 9.29 -0.01
N TYR A 210 11.03 8.67 0.65
CA TYR A 210 10.70 8.97 2.03
C TYR A 210 10.48 7.67 2.83
N GLY A 211 10.42 7.79 4.17
CA GLY A 211 10.33 6.64 5.06
C GLY A 211 11.70 6.18 5.55
N THR A 212 11.68 5.35 6.58
CA THR A 212 12.85 4.79 7.22
C THR A 212 12.75 3.28 7.21
N GLY A 213 13.71 2.63 6.59
CA GLY A 213 13.79 1.18 6.61
C GLY A 213 13.82 0.54 5.23
N SER A 214 14.38 -0.64 5.23
CA SER A 214 15.03 -1.32 4.13
C SER A 214 14.14 -2.14 3.21
N THR A 215 12.81 -2.08 3.34
CA THR A 215 12.01 -3.12 2.68
C THR A 215 11.46 -2.72 1.32
N VAL A 216 10.88 -1.53 1.16
CA VAL A 216 10.49 -1.03 -0.17
C VAL A 216 10.60 0.49 -0.16
N PRO A 217 11.37 1.08 -1.08
CA PRO A 217 11.42 2.52 -1.19
C PRO A 217 10.07 3.06 -1.68
N VAL A 218 9.51 4.02 -0.96
CA VAL A 218 8.32 4.76 -1.36
C VAL A 218 8.71 6.18 -1.72
N HIS A 219 7.97 6.76 -2.67
CA HIS A 219 8.31 8.05 -3.24
C HIS A 219 7.21 9.08 -3.02
N VAL A 220 7.63 10.32 -2.87
CA VAL A 220 6.78 11.50 -2.99
C VAL A 220 7.37 12.39 -4.08
N GLY A 221 6.51 12.92 -4.93
CA GLY A 221 7.00 13.71 -6.06
C GLY A 221 5.97 14.65 -6.64
N VAL A 222 6.36 15.30 -7.71
CA VAL A 222 5.51 16.14 -8.53
C VAL A 222 5.67 15.78 -10.00
N VAL A 223 4.57 15.88 -10.72
CA VAL A 223 4.47 15.74 -12.17
C VAL A 223 4.08 17.08 -12.74
N GLY A 224 4.85 17.58 -13.69
CA GLY A 224 4.63 18.86 -14.34
C GLY A 224 5.13 18.87 -15.78
N PRO A 225 5.03 19.99 -16.50
CA PRO A 225 5.55 20.11 -17.85
C PRO A 225 7.08 20.07 -17.88
N THR A 226 7.65 19.76 -19.03
CA THR A 226 9.10 19.75 -19.23
C THR A 226 9.79 21.10 -18.96
N ARG A 227 9.02 22.18 -18.92
CA ARG A 227 9.50 23.56 -18.64
C ARG A 227 8.96 24.08 -17.31
N MET A 228 9.19 23.35 -16.22
CA MET A 228 8.79 23.79 -14.89
C MET A 228 9.97 24.40 -14.09
N ASP A 229 9.68 25.04 -12.95
CA ASP A 229 10.71 25.51 -12.00
C ASP A 229 11.29 24.32 -11.22
N TYR A 230 12.29 23.68 -11.80
CA TYR A 230 12.98 22.54 -11.17
C TYR A 230 13.61 22.88 -9.81
N PRO A 231 14.35 24.02 -9.63
CA PRO A 231 14.89 24.37 -8.35
C PRO A 231 13.83 24.52 -7.24
N ALA A 232 12.69 25.09 -7.52
CA ALA A 232 11.59 25.19 -6.58
C ALA A 232 10.97 23.83 -6.28
N SER A 233 10.71 23.02 -7.32
CA SER A 233 10.13 21.68 -7.20
C SER A 233 11.04 20.73 -6.41
N LEU A 234 12.36 20.73 -6.67
CA LEU A 234 13.34 19.92 -5.95
C LEU A 234 13.39 20.29 -4.46
N ARG A 235 13.40 21.58 -4.12
CA ARG A 235 13.39 22.02 -2.72
C ARG A 235 12.10 21.59 -2.01
N ALA A 236 10.94 21.77 -2.65
CA ALA A 236 9.66 21.42 -2.07
C ALA A 236 9.53 19.90 -1.86
N VAL A 237 9.86 19.09 -2.87
CA VAL A 237 9.81 17.63 -2.80
C VAL A 237 10.76 17.11 -1.72
N LYS A 238 12.00 17.60 -1.66
CA LYS A 238 12.97 17.22 -0.62
C LYS A 238 12.50 17.58 0.78
N ALA A 239 11.92 18.76 0.98
CA ALA A 239 11.40 19.20 2.28
C ALA A 239 10.25 18.32 2.73
N VAL A 240 9.31 18.00 1.83
CA VAL A 240 8.17 17.12 2.10
C VAL A 240 8.64 15.70 2.40
N ALA A 241 9.52 15.12 1.60
CA ALA A 241 10.08 13.80 1.84
C ALA A 241 10.75 13.69 3.22
N SER A 242 11.53 14.71 3.59
CA SER A 242 12.18 14.76 4.91
C SER A 242 11.17 14.86 6.06
N SER A 243 10.10 15.63 5.88
CA SER A 243 9.04 15.75 6.89
C SER A 243 8.26 14.47 7.05
N LEU A 244 7.90 13.79 5.95
CA LEU A 244 7.22 12.50 5.97
C LEU A 244 8.09 11.42 6.63
N SER A 245 9.40 11.40 6.34
CA SER A 245 10.33 10.47 6.97
C SER A 245 10.43 10.67 8.48
N LYS A 246 10.41 11.92 8.96
CA LYS A 246 10.40 12.24 10.39
C LYS A 246 9.11 11.82 11.08
N LEU A 247 7.96 12.04 10.44
CA LEU A 247 6.66 11.59 10.95
C LEU A 247 6.62 10.07 11.12
N MET A 248 7.10 9.33 10.13
CA MET A 248 7.19 7.87 10.21
C MET A 248 8.17 7.37 11.30
N LEU A 249 9.16 8.17 11.67
CA LEU A 249 10.08 7.84 12.77
C LEU A 249 9.46 8.13 14.14
N SER A 250 8.69 9.21 14.28
CA SER A 250 8.06 9.58 15.55
C SER A 250 7.00 8.56 15.98
N ASP A 251 6.26 7.98 15.02
CA ASP A 251 5.30 6.90 15.30
C ASP A 251 6.00 5.61 15.76
N LEU A 252 7.26 5.39 15.38
CA LEU A 252 8.08 4.27 15.86
C LEU A 252 8.69 4.48 17.25
N GLY A 253 8.76 5.73 17.71
CA GLY A 253 9.36 6.10 19.00
C GLY A 253 8.39 6.06 20.19
N SER A 254 7.10 6.26 19.95
CA SER A 254 6.09 6.36 21.01
C SER A 254 5.67 5.02 21.63
N GLU A 255 5.98 3.89 20.99
CA GLU A 255 5.66 2.55 21.55
C GLU A 255 6.73 2.00 22.55
N LYS A 256 7.84 2.71 22.73
CA LYS A 256 8.90 2.24 23.68
C LYS A 256 8.79 2.80 25.10
N GLU A 257 7.93 3.78 25.33
CA GLU A 257 7.78 4.41 26.66
C GLU A 257 6.57 3.93 27.49
N GLU A 258 5.70 3.08 26.95
CA GLU A 258 4.56 2.54 27.73
C GLU A 258 4.77 1.12 28.29
N VAL A 259 5.98 0.59 28.26
CA VAL A 259 6.33 -0.71 28.89
C VAL A 259 7.53 -0.54 29.80
N GLU A 260 7.37 0.29 30.85
CA GLU A 260 8.21 0.26 32.03
C GLU A 260 7.36 0.46 33.31
#